data_3dce5a635e8e3bdd2bb405c94002ec14
#
_entry.id   3dce5a635e8e3bdd2bb405c94002ec14
#
_cell.length_a   1.000
_cell.length_b   1.000
_cell.length_c   1.000
_cell.angle_alpha   90.00
_cell.angle_beta   90.00
_cell.angle_gamma   90.00
#
_symmetry.space_group_name_H-M   'P 1'
#
loop_
_entity.id
_entity.type
_entity.pdbx_description
1 polymer ?
#
loop_
_entity_poly.entity_id
_entity_poly.type
_entity_poly.pdbx_seq_one_letter_code
_entity_poly.pdbx_strand_id
1 'polypeptide(L)'
;MSFIKGLHDIDNYIKLSKFEGNGLEVIPQENLEKLTAASPRMRICFLDLETTGTDYTKDKIIEIAIKCVEITKETGGDIQVIDAYSSLQDPGMLIPENATKINGITDEMVKGKSIDWDKVEKVFLMSQLIIAHNAAFDRSFMDTVFSISKNKIWACSINDINWEARNFNNVKQELLCIWHGFYYDSHRAMTDVDALIYLLTHPSYINNKPIVELIKNAKKSTCRIEATYAKYEFKDLLKNR
;
A
#
# COMPACT_ATOMS: atom_id res chain seq x y z
N MET A 1 -1.55 18.78 -15.00
CA MET A 1 -0.63 17.91 -14.25
C MET A 1 0.12 18.77 -13.27
N SER A 2 0.09 18.45 -11.99
CA SER A 2 0.80 19.25 -10.99
C SER A 2 1.82 18.36 -10.30
N PHE A 3 3.08 18.59 -10.60
CA PHE A 3 4.16 18.07 -9.78
C PHE A 3 4.18 18.79 -8.43
N ILE A 4 4.72 18.15 -7.39
CA ILE A 4 4.88 18.79 -6.09
C ILE A 4 5.73 20.07 -6.22
N LYS A 5 5.40 21.07 -5.40
CA LYS A 5 6.21 22.29 -5.33
C LYS A 5 7.63 21.95 -4.88
N GLY A 6 8.63 22.30 -5.68
CA GLY A 6 10.05 22.06 -5.38
C GLY A 6 10.75 21.06 -6.31
N LEU A 7 10.03 20.37 -7.19
CA LEU A 7 10.66 19.79 -8.37
C LEU A 7 10.99 20.94 -9.32
N HIS A 8 12.24 21.36 -9.30
CA HIS A 8 12.70 22.48 -10.11
C HIS A 8 12.71 22.06 -11.58
N ASP A 9 11.95 22.81 -12.37
CA ASP A 9 12.11 22.86 -13.82
C ASP A 9 13.42 23.65 -14.07
N ILE A 10 14.51 22.91 -14.23
CA ILE A 10 15.77 23.47 -14.71
C ILE A 10 15.76 23.27 -16.22
N ASP A 11 15.74 24.35 -17.00
CA ASP A 11 15.75 24.33 -18.45
C ASP A 11 14.60 23.57 -19.11
N ASN A 12 13.37 23.64 -18.58
CA ASN A 12 12.19 22.93 -19.06
C ASN A 12 12.22 21.39 -18.88
N TYR A 13 13.05 20.86 -17.97
CA TYR A 13 13.11 19.45 -17.65
C TYR A 13 12.70 19.18 -16.20
N ILE A 14 11.98 18.09 -16.01
CA ILE A 14 11.72 17.53 -14.67
C ILE A 14 12.63 16.33 -14.47
N LYS A 15 13.48 16.39 -13.46
CA LYS A 15 14.35 15.28 -13.09
C LYS A 15 13.63 14.35 -12.14
N LEU A 16 13.44 13.09 -12.54
CA LEU A 16 12.94 12.02 -11.68
C LEU A 16 14.12 11.20 -11.14
N SER A 17 14.04 10.81 -9.88
CA SER A 17 14.99 9.91 -9.25
C SER A 17 14.43 8.49 -9.23
N LYS A 18 15.25 7.47 -9.52
CA LYS A 18 14.86 6.08 -9.29
C LYS A 18 14.88 5.80 -7.79
N PHE A 19 13.79 5.25 -7.29
CA PHE A 19 13.68 4.81 -5.91
C PHE A 19 13.83 3.29 -5.84
N GLU A 20 14.73 2.79 -4.99
CA GLU A 20 15.09 1.38 -4.85
C GLU A 20 14.89 0.87 -3.41
N GLY A 21 14.00 1.50 -2.64
CA GLY A 21 13.73 1.12 -1.25
C GLY A 21 14.76 1.61 -0.23
N ASN A 22 15.69 2.47 -0.62
CA ASN A 22 16.74 2.99 0.24
C ASN A 22 16.15 3.71 1.47
N GLY A 23 16.66 3.37 2.66
CA GLY A 23 16.18 3.89 3.94
C GLY A 23 14.96 3.14 4.50
N LEU A 24 14.55 2.05 3.85
CA LEU A 24 13.47 1.16 4.29
C LEU A 24 13.97 -0.25 4.61
N GLU A 25 15.22 -0.37 5.06
CA GLU A 25 15.81 -1.62 5.55
C GLU A 25 15.29 -1.93 6.96
N VAL A 26 15.18 -3.24 7.27
CA VAL A 26 14.79 -3.69 8.62
C VAL A 26 15.85 -3.29 9.64
N ILE A 27 15.43 -2.57 10.67
CA ILE A 27 16.32 -2.16 11.76
C ILE A 27 16.52 -3.34 12.74
N PRO A 28 17.76 -3.69 13.10
CA PRO A 28 18.02 -4.71 14.11
C PRO A 28 17.33 -4.38 15.44
N GLN A 29 16.77 -5.42 16.09
CA GLN A 29 15.94 -5.25 17.29
C GLN A 29 16.69 -4.53 18.44
N GLU A 30 18.00 -4.75 18.58
CA GLU A 30 18.85 -4.08 19.56
C GLU A 30 18.96 -2.56 19.35
N ASN A 31 18.63 -2.08 18.16
CA ASN A 31 18.62 -0.64 17.83
C ASN A 31 17.26 0.02 18.04
N LEU A 32 16.16 -0.77 18.11
CA LEU A 32 14.80 -0.27 18.34
C LEU A 32 14.60 0.26 19.77
N GLU A 33 15.24 -0.37 20.77
CA GLU A 33 15.07 0.01 22.18
C GLU A 33 15.68 1.38 22.54
N LYS A 34 16.54 1.92 21.69
CA LYS A 34 17.19 3.22 21.91
C LYS A 34 16.32 4.42 21.57
N LEU A 35 15.13 4.19 21.02
CA LEU A 35 14.24 5.24 20.56
C LEU A 35 13.09 5.44 21.57
N THR A 36 13.42 6.02 22.71
CA THR A 36 12.43 6.55 23.66
C THR A 36 11.73 7.74 23.00
N ALA A 37 10.64 7.46 22.33
CA ALA A 37 9.88 8.50 21.66
C ALA A 37 9.09 9.33 22.68
N ALA A 38 9.28 10.64 22.65
CA ALA A 38 8.44 11.59 23.36
C ALA A 38 7.00 11.64 22.79
N SER A 39 6.75 11.01 21.64
CA SER A 39 5.48 11.04 20.90
C SER A 39 4.90 9.62 20.69
N PRO A 40 3.57 9.48 20.71
CA PRO A 40 2.91 8.20 20.47
C PRO A 40 3.31 7.60 19.13
N ARG A 41 3.76 6.33 19.15
CA ARG A 41 4.14 5.58 17.96
C ARG A 41 3.04 4.64 17.53
N MET A 42 3.02 4.29 16.25
CA MET A 42 2.06 3.39 15.65
C MET A 42 2.78 2.41 14.72
N ARG A 43 2.45 1.11 14.85
CA ARG A 43 2.92 0.07 13.93
C ARG A 43 1.88 -0.17 12.86
N ILE A 44 2.34 -0.13 11.63
CA ILE A 44 1.52 -0.24 10.42
C ILE A 44 2.13 -1.32 9.54
N CYS A 45 1.32 -2.27 9.07
CA CYS A 45 1.69 -3.19 8.02
C CYS A 45 1.32 -2.57 6.68
N PHE A 46 2.28 -2.36 5.82
CA PHE A 46 2.06 -2.12 4.39
C PHE A 46 2.04 -3.46 3.67
N LEU A 47 1.10 -3.63 2.77
CA LEU A 47 0.89 -4.88 2.06
C LEU A 47 0.60 -4.62 0.59
N ASP A 48 1.11 -5.52 -0.26
CA ASP A 48 0.77 -5.62 -1.66
C ASP A 48 0.76 -7.09 -2.11
N LEU A 49 -0.11 -7.42 -3.04
CA LEU A 49 -0.30 -8.76 -3.60
C LEU A 49 -0.20 -8.74 -5.13
N GLU A 50 0.52 -9.74 -5.67
CA GLU A 50 0.36 -10.13 -7.06
C GLU A 50 -0.51 -11.39 -7.16
N THR A 51 -1.36 -11.43 -8.17
CA THR A 51 -2.39 -12.48 -8.32
C THR A 51 -2.48 -12.99 -9.76
N THR A 52 -3.12 -14.14 -9.95
CA THR A 52 -3.39 -14.68 -11.30
C THR A 52 -4.45 -13.89 -12.06
N GLY A 53 -5.19 -13.01 -11.39
CA GLY A 53 -6.24 -12.18 -11.96
C GLY A 53 -6.95 -11.37 -10.89
N THR A 54 -8.13 -10.81 -11.18
CA THR A 54 -8.79 -9.83 -10.31
C THR A 54 -10.00 -10.36 -9.54
N ASP A 55 -10.42 -11.60 -9.78
CA ASP A 55 -11.57 -12.22 -9.13
C ASP A 55 -11.12 -13.10 -7.96
N TYR A 56 -11.14 -12.59 -6.75
CA TYR A 56 -10.72 -13.30 -5.53
C TYR A 56 -11.47 -14.62 -5.26
N THR A 57 -12.58 -14.89 -5.97
CA THR A 57 -13.31 -16.16 -5.86
C THR A 57 -12.71 -17.26 -6.73
N LYS A 58 -11.92 -16.92 -7.73
CA LYS A 58 -11.33 -17.83 -8.73
C LYS A 58 -9.81 -17.72 -8.80
N ASP A 59 -9.31 -16.48 -8.75
CA ASP A 59 -7.90 -16.20 -8.86
C ASP A 59 -7.14 -16.47 -7.56
N LYS A 60 -5.82 -16.57 -7.65
CA LYS A 60 -4.95 -16.96 -6.55
C LYS A 60 -3.84 -15.93 -6.35
N ILE A 61 -3.40 -15.79 -5.11
CA ILE A 61 -2.19 -15.04 -4.77
C ILE A 61 -0.98 -15.80 -5.34
N ILE A 62 -0.07 -15.08 -6.00
CA ILE A 62 1.19 -15.59 -6.52
C ILE A 62 2.43 -14.89 -5.94
N GLU A 63 2.28 -13.69 -5.38
CA GLU A 63 3.28 -13.02 -4.57
C GLU A 63 2.60 -12.25 -3.44
N ILE A 64 3.23 -12.22 -2.28
CA ILE A 64 2.89 -11.33 -1.16
C ILE A 64 4.13 -10.56 -0.75
N ALA A 65 3.96 -9.28 -0.46
CA ALA A 65 4.94 -8.50 0.27
C ALA A 65 4.27 -7.76 1.42
N ILE A 66 4.91 -7.80 2.57
CA ILE A 66 4.50 -7.06 3.76
C ILE A 66 5.72 -6.42 4.43
N LYS A 67 5.51 -5.21 4.92
CA LYS A 67 6.52 -4.49 5.70
C LYS A 67 5.87 -3.82 6.91
N CYS A 68 6.33 -4.18 8.11
CA CYS A 68 5.90 -3.54 9.34
C CYS A 68 6.75 -2.30 9.60
N VAL A 69 6.09 -1.16 9.61
CA VAL A 69 6.74 0.13 9.85
C VAL A 69 6.22 0.73 11.14
N GLU A 70 7.11 1.24 11.96
CA GLU A 70 6.77 2.04 13.12
C GLU A 70 7.03 3.52 12.83
N ILE A 71 6.06 4.38 13.08
CA ILE A 71 6.11 5.81 12.81
C ILE A 71 5.61 6.63 13.99
N THR A 72 6.00 7.91 14.05
CA THR A 72 5.34 8.89 14.92
C THR A 72 3.96 9.21 14.35
N LYS A 73 2.92 8.87 15.09
CA LYS A 73 1.52 8.88 14.61
C LYS A 73 1.02 10.26 14.17
N GLU A 74 1.42 11.31 14.88
CA GLU A 74 0.97 12.68 14.64
C GLU A 74 1.63 13.32 13.43
N THR A 75 2.88 12.98 13.14
CA THR A 75 3.68 13.58 12.08
C THR A 75 3.91 12.69 10.88
N GLY A 76 3.75 11.36 11.04
CA GLY A 76 4.15 10.38 10.03
C GLY A 76 5.66 10.40 9.77
N GLY A 77 6.44 10.84 10.75
CA GLY A 77 7.90 10.87 10.73
C GLY A 77 8.53 9.73 11.52
N ASP A 78 9.88 9.80 11.65
CA ASP A 78 10.70 8.83 12.39
C ASP A 78 10.39 7.37 11.97
N ILE A 79 10.46 7.14 10.68
CA ILE A 79 10.09 5.87 10.06
C ILE A 79 11.13 4.80 10.42
N GLN A 80 10.66 3.67 10.91
CA GLN A 80 11.49 2.52 11.21
C GLN A 80 10.83 1.24 10.71
N VAL A 81 11.53 0.48 9.91
CA VAL A 81 11.07 -0.82 9.47
C VAL A 81 11.41 -1.86 10.54
N ILE A 82 10.38 -2.45 11.13
CA ILE A 82 10.49 -3.40 12.24
C ILE A 82 10.63 -4.83 11.74
N ASP A 83 9.89 -5.17 10.68
CA ASP A 83 9.90 -6.50 10.09
C ASP A 83 9.49 -6.39 8.61
N ALA A 84 9.96 -7.30 7.79
CA ALA A 84 9.61 -7.38 6.38
C ALA A 84 9.58 -8.84 5.93
N TYR A 85 8.62 -9.18 5.09
CA TYR A 85 8.52 -10.50 4.50
C TYR A 85 7.97 -10.41 3.09
N SER A 86 8.56 -11.15 2.16
CA SER A 86 7.97 -11.40 0.84
C SER A 86 8.17 -12.84 0.43
N SER A 87 7.24 -13.36 -0.33
CA SER A 87 7.30 -14.71 -0.86
C SER A 87 6.45 -14.84 -2.11
N LEU A 88 6.94 -15.65 -3.03
CA LEU A 88 6.14 -16.22 -4.10
C LEU A 88 5.28 -17.36 -3.56
N GLN A 89 4.15 -17.62 -4.24
CA GLN A 89 3.22 -18.69 -3.94
C GLN A 89 2.91 -19.46 -5.22
N ASP A 90 3.06 -20.77 -5.18
CA ASP A 90 2.55 -21.66 -6.23
C ASP A 90 1.01 -21.66 -6.17
N PRO A 91 0.31 -21.17 -7.21
CA PRO A 91 -1.15 -21.10 -7.20
C PRO A 91 -1.82 -22.47 -7.42
N GLY A 92 -1.05 -23.51 -7.77
CA GLY A 92 -1.57 -24.82 -8.15
C GLY A 92 -2.33 -24.84 -9.49
N MET A 93 -2.13 -23.80 -10.30
CA MET A 93 -2.70 -23.64 -11.64
C MET A 93 -1.75 -22.83 -12.51
N LEU A 94 -1.91 -22.88 -13.82
CA LEU A 94 -1.12 -22.04 -14.73
C LEU A 94 -1.47 -20.56 -14.53
N ILE A 95 -0.43 -19.73 -14.49
CA ILE A 95 -0.59 -18.28 -14.43
C ILE A 95 -1.03 -17.77 -15.80
N PRO A 96 -2.15 -17.05 -15.90
CA PRO A 96 -2.58 -16.48 -17.17
C PRO A 96 -1.53 -15.53 -17.77
N GLU A 97 -1.34 -15.62 -19.08
CA GLU A 97 -0.34 -14.82 -19.79
C GLU A 97 -0.49 -13.30 -19.57
N ASN A 98 -1.73 -12.82 -19.44
CA ASN A 98 -1.99 -11.42 -19.15
C ASN A 98 -1.52 -11.01 -17.73
N ALA A 99 -1.58 -11.90 -16.74
CA ALA A 99 -1.02 -11.63 -15.41
C ALA A 99 0.51 -11.58 -15.46
N THR A 100 1.15 -12.58 -16.11
CA THR A 100 2.61 -12.59 -16.31
C THR A 100 3.10 -11.36 -17.08
N LYS A 101 2.35 -10.85 -18.06
CA LYS A 101 2.70 -9.61 -18.78
C LYS A 101 2.70 -8.38 -17.88
N ILE A 102 1.91 -8.37 -16.80
CA ILE A 102 1.82 -7.25 -15.86
C ILE A 102 2.93 -7.35 -14.81
N ASN A 103 3.02 -8.48 -14.10
CA ASN A 103 3.89 -8.62 -12.92
C ASN A 103 5.21 -9.38 -13.18
N GLY A 104 5.38 -9.93 -14.38
CA GLY A 104 6.60 -10.66 -14.77
C GLY A 104 6.76 -12.01 -14.08
N ILE A 105 5.78 -12.48 -13.30
CA ILE A 105 5.87 -13.75 -12.57
C ILE A 105 5.46 -14.90 -13.49
N THR A 106 6.32 -15.91 -13.59
CA THR A 106 6.10 -17.09 -14.43
C THR A 106 5.80 -18.33 -13.59
N ASP A 107 5.26 -19.38 -14.22
CA ASP A 107 5.00 -20.68 -13.58
C ASP A 107 6.28 -21.27 -12.97
N GLU A 108 7.44 -21.10 -13.64
CA GLU A 108 8.72 -21.62 -13.15
C GLU A 108 9.17 -20.91 -11.86
N MET A 109 8.89 -19.61 -11.75
CA MET A 109 9.27 -18.83 -10.57
C MET A 109 8.50 -19.25 -9.33
N VAL A 110 7.22 -19.57 -9.47
CA VAL A 110 6.33 -19.92 -8.35
C VAL A 110 6.35 -21.39 -7.99
N LYS A 111 6.81 -22.26 -8.89
CA LYS A 111 6.76 -23.71 -8.72
C LYS A 111 7.35 -24.18 -7.39
N GLY A 112 6.50 -24.82 -6.58
CA GLY A 112 6.87 -25.33 -5.26
C GLY A 112 7.14 -24.25 -4.21
N LYS A 113 6.83 -22.98 -4.49
CA LYS A 113 6.89 -21.89 -3.51
C LYS A 113 5.65 -21.87 -2.65
N SER A 114 5.80 -21.47 -1.39
CA SER A 114 4.69 -21.36 -0.45
C SER A 114 4.93 -20.18 0.48
N ILE A 115 3.87 -19.44 0.74
CA ILE A 115 3.85 -18.38 1.73
C ILE A 115 3.95 -19.00 3.13
N ASP A 116 4.88 -18.49 3.94
CA ASP A 116 4.97 -18.78 5.36
C ASP A 116 3.95 -17.90 6.11
N TRP A 117 2.78 -18.45 6.33
CA TRP A 117 1.67 -17.74 6.97
C TRP A 117 1.95 -17.37 8.44
N ASP A 118 2.84 -18.09 9.13
CA ASP A 118 3.25 -17.74 10.51
C ASP A 118 4.01 -16.41 10.52
N LYS A 119 4.83 -16.14 9.51
CA LYS A 119 5.49 -14.83 9.35
C LYS A 119 4.50 -13.73 9.05
N VAL A 120 3.53 -13.99 8.18
CA VAL A 120 2.46 -13.03 7.88
C VAL A 120 1.66 -12.75 9.15
N GLU A 121 1.29 -13.78 9.90
CA GLU A 121 0.57 -13.65 11.17
C GLU A 121 1.32 -12.78 12.17
N LYS A 122 2.60 -13.03 12.36
CA LYS A 122 3.46 -12.24 13.27
C LYS A 122 3.40 -10.75 12.93
N VAL A 123 3.55 -10.39 11.64
CA VAL A 123 3.50 -9.00 11.19
C VAL A 123 2.11 -8.40 11.38
N PHE A 124 1.05 -9.16 11.04
CA PHE A 124 -0.32 -8.69 11.23
C PHE A 124 -0.66 -8.48 12.71
N LEU A 125 -0.25 -9.39 13.60
CA LEU A 125 -0.53 -9.28 15.03
C LEU A 125 0.15 -8.07 15.68
N MET A 126 1.39 -7.75 15.29
CA MET A 126 2.10 -6.59 15.81
C MET A 126 1.61 -5.25 15.24
N SER A 127 0.87 -5.27 14.13
CA SER A 127 0.41 -4.07 13.44
C SER A 127 -0.99 -3.65 13.89
N GLN A 128 -1.19 -2.35 14.07
CA GLN A 128 -2.47 -1.75 14.47
C GLN A 128 -3.34 -1.40 13.25
N LEU A 129 -2.74 -1.30 12.07
CA LEU A 129 -3.37 -0.90 10.82
C LEU A 129 -2.71 -1.65 9.67
N ILE A 130 -3.49 -2.08 8.69
CA ILE A 130 -3.00 -2.63 7.42
C ILE A 130 -3.26 -1.58 6.34
N ILE A 131 -2.25 -1.24 5.55
CA ILE A 131 -2.36 -0.30 4.43
C ILE A 131 -2.01 -1.00 3.13
N ALA A 132 -2.84 -0.80 2.12
CA ALA A 132 -2.55 -1.18 0.75
C ALA A 132 -2.97 -0.08 -0.23
N HIS A 133 -2.42 -0.10 -1.43
CA HIS A 133 -2.90 0.74 -2.52
C HIS A 133 -4.07 0.03 -3.22
N ASN A 134 -5.27 0.62 -3.22
CA ASN A 134 -6.52 -0.06 -3.58
C ASN A 134 -6.87 -1.24 -2.64
N ALA A 135 -6.79 -1.01 -1.34
CA ALA A 135 -6.89 -2.04 -0.29
C ALA A 135 -8.12 -2.96 -0.37
N ALA A 136 -9.19 -2.59 -1.07
CA ALA A 136 -10.34 -3.46 -1.30
C ALA A 136 -9.96 -4.70 -2.12
N PHE A 137 -9.01 -4.58 -3.04
CA PHE A 137 -8.48 -5.69 -3.82
C PHE A 137 -7.72 -6.66 -2.91
N ASP A 138 -6.66 -6.20 -2.27
CA ASP A 138 -5.79 -7.04 -1.44
C ASP A 138 -6.55 -7.69 -0.29
N ARG A 139 -7.39 -6.92 0.38
CA ARG A 139 -8.22 -7.41 1.47
C ARG A 139 -9.14 -8.54 1.02
N SER A 140 -9.75 -8.43 -0.16
CA SER A 140 -10.64 -9.46 -0.67
C SER A 140 -9.93 -10.81 -0.84
N PHE A 141 -8.70 -10.82 -1.35
CA PHE A 141 -7.88 -12.02 -1.43
C PHE A 141 -7.44 -12.51 -0.06
N MET A 142 -6.90 -11.61 0.79
CA MET A 142 -6.44 -11.97 2.13
C MET A 142 -7.55 -12.55 2.99
N ASP A 143 -8.76 -12.00 2.94
CA ASP A 143 -9.92 -12.46 3.73
C ASP A 143 -10.37 -13.88 3.33
N THR A 144 -10.01 -14.37 2.14
CA THR A 144 -10.32 -15.76 1.71
C THR A 144 -9.34 -16.79 2.25
N VAL A 145 -8.07 -16.43 2.42
CA VAL A 145 -6.98 -17.37 2.77
C VAL A 145 -6.43 -17.18 4.18
N PHE A 146 -6.68 -16.02 4.80
CA PHE A 146 -6.08 -15.64 6.07
C PHE A 146 -7.10 -14.99 7.01
N SER A 147 -7.66 -15.77 7.94
CA SER A 147 -8.79 -15.38 8.80
C SER A 147 -8.51 -14.15 9.68
N ILE A 148 -7.26 -13.92 10.08
CA ILE A 148 -6.86 -12.77 10.90
C ILE A 148 -7.10 -11.46 10.16
N SER A 149 -6.98 -11.45 8.84
CA SER A 149 -7.23 -10.30 7.97
C SER A 149 -8.60 -9.65 8.24
N LYS A 150 -9.64 -10.46 8.42
CA LYS A 150 -11.03 -10.01 8.64
C LYS A 150 -11.19 -9.13 9.88
N ASN A 151 -10.34 -9.34 10.88
CA ASN A 151 -10.40 -8.64 12.17
C ASN A 151 -9.45 -7.45 12.26
N LYS A 152 -8.69 -7.16 11.20
CA LYS A 152 -7.79 -6.01 11.15
C LYS A 152 -8.51 -4.77 10.60
N ILE A 153 -8.04 -3.61 11.06
CA ILE A 153 -8.41 -2.34 10.45
C ILE A 153 -7.58 -2.21 9.18
N TRP A 154 -8.25 -2.00 8.06
CA TRP A 154 -7.65 -1.74 6.77
C TRP A 154 -7.82 -0.28 6.39
N ALA A 155 -6.82 0.27 5.71
CA ALA A 155 -6.84 1.60 5.13
C ALA A 155 -6.37 1.55 3.68
N CYS A 156 -6.97 2.39 2.87
CA CYS A 156 -6.75 2.45 1.44
C CYS A 156 -6.08 3.76 1.06
N SER A 157 -4.89 3.72 0.49
CA SER A 157 -4.19 4.94 0.08
C SER A 157 -4.90 5.70 -1.05
N ILE A 158 -5.82 5.05 -1.78
CA ILE A 158 -6.68 5.70 -2.77
C ILE A 158 -7.83 6.45 -2.10
N ASN A 159 -8.55 5.78 -1.16
CA ASN A 159 -9.84 6.26 -0.67
C ASN A 159 -9.74 7.06 0.64
N ASP A 160 -8.70 6.81 1.45
CA ASP A 160 -8.53 7.45 2.76
C ASP A 160 -7.64 8.71 2.71
N ILE A 161 -7.21 9.10 1.51
CA ILE A 161 -6.46 10.34 1.23
C ILE A 161 -7.19 11.15 0.18
N ASN A 162 -7.40 12.42 0.44
CA ASN A 162 -7.96 13.33 -0.56
C ASN A 162 -6.85 13.85 -1.50
N TRP A 163 -6.51 13.04 -2.51
CA TRP A 163 -5.49 13.37 -3.49
C TRP A 163 -5.87 14.60 -4.35
N GLU A 164 -7.16 14.80 -4.60
CA GLU A 164 -7.65 15.97 -5.34
C GLU A 164 -7.38 17.28 -4.58
N ALA A 165 -7.63 17.30 -3.27
CA ALA A 165 -7.28 18.45 -2.43
C ALA A 165 -5.78 18.72 -2.36
N ARG A 166 -4.95 17.71 -2.71
CA ARG A 166 -3.50 17.80 -2.87
C ARG A 166 -3.07 18.16 -4.29
N ASN A 167 -4.03 18.47 -5.18
CA ASN A 167 -3.85 18.81 -6.60
C ASN A 167 -3.43 17.64 -7.51
N PHE A 168 -3.76 16.41 -7.14
CA PHE A 168 -3.57 15.22 -7.96
C PHE A 168 -4.91 14.72 -8.48
N ASN A 169 -5.06 14.64 -9.81
CA ASN A 169 -6.29 14.23 -10.48
C ASN A 169 -6.33 12.74 -10.88
N ASN A 170 -5.35 11.98 -10.47
CA ASN A 170 -5.27 10.54 -10.65
C ASN A 170 -4.67 9.91 -9.40
N VAL A 171 -5.03 8.67 -9.14
CA VAL A 171 -4.65 7.95 -7.92
C VAL A 171 -3.82 6.70 -8.19
N LYS A 172 -3.40 6.46 -9.45
CA LYS A 172 -2.46 5.37 -9.75
C LYS A 172 -1.14 5.61 -9.04
N GLN A 173 -0.62 4.60 -8.38
CA GLN A 173 0.58 4.71 -7.55
C GLN A 173 1.77 5.25 -8.34
N GLU A 174 2.02 4.70 -9.51
CA GLU A 174 3.15 5.13 -10.35
C GLU A 174 3.05 6.61 -10.74
N LEU A 175 1.83 7.08 -11.07
CA LEU A 175 1.63 8.49 -11.43
C LEU A 175 1.81 9.41 -10.22
N LEU A 176 1.31 9.01 -9.05
CA LEU A 176 1.55 9.74 -7.81
C LEU A 176 3.03 9.82 -7.50
N CYS A 177 3.78 8.72 -7.64
CA CYS A 177 5.22 8.69 -7.46
C CYS A 177 5.95 9.63 -8.42
N ILE A 178 5.61 9.58 -9.72
CA ILE A 178 6.17 10.48 -10.75
C ILE A 178 5.91 11.94 -10.37
N TRP A 179 4.70 12.29 -9.94
CA TRP A 179 4.37 13.66 -9.53
C TRP A 179 5.08 14.10 -8.25
N HIS A 180 5.57 13.13 -7.45
CA HIS A 180 6.41 13.37 -6.28
C HIS A 180 7.91 13.35 -6.61
N GLY A 181 8.29 13.21 -7.88
CA GLY A 181 9.67 13.33 -8.34
C GLY A 181 10.47 12.05 -8.35
N PHE A 182 9.82 10.91 -8.21
CA PHE A 182 10.49 9.62 -8.27
C PHE A 182 9.72 8.60 -9.10
N TYR A 183 10.42 7.56 -9.54
CA TYR A 183 9.84 6.38 -10.17
C TYR A 183 10.50 5.12 -9.61
N TYR A 184 9.88 3.98 -9.82
CA TYR A 184 10.36 2.68 -9.36
C TYR A 184 9.95 1.59 -10.33
N ASP A 185 10.51 0.39 -10.21
CA ASP A 185 10.12 -0.77 -11.02
C ASP A 185 8.87 -1.39 -10.40
N SER A 186 7.69 -1.03 -10.92
CA SER A 186 6.38 -1.47 -10.44
C SER A 186 6.07 -2.92 -10.79
N HIS A 187 4.98 -3.44 -10.20
CA HIS A 187 4.47 -4.79 -10.41
C HIS A 187 5.36 -5.92 -9.84
N ARG A 188 6.05 -5.60 -8.76
CA ARG A 188 6.63 -6.57 -7.84
C ARG A 188 6.27 -6.13 -6.44
N ALA A 189 5.56 -6.99 -5.72
CA ALA A 189 4.88 -6.62 -4.49
C ALA A 189 5.76 -5.86 -3.48
N MET A 190 7.05 -6.23 -3.30
CA MET A 190 7.92 -5.52 -2.36
C MET A 190 8.31 -4.12 -2.86
N THR A 191 8.54 -3.94 -4.15
CA THR A 191 8.86 -2.60 -4.70
C THR A 191 7.65 -1.67 -4.63
N ASP A 192 6.44 -2.21 -4.81
CA ASP A 192 5.19 -1.45 -4.65
C ASP A 192 4.96 -1.04 -3.20
N VAL A 193 5.20 -1.95 -2.23
CA VAL A 193 5.18 -1.64 -0.79
C VAL A 193 6.17 -0.52 -0.43
N ASP A 194 7.41 -0.61 -0.90
CA ASP A 194 8.44 0.39 -0.60
C ASP A 194 8.10 1.75 -1.20
N ALA A 195 7.64 1.76 -2.46
CA ALA A 195 7.20 2.98 -3.12
C ALA A 195 5.99 3.61 -2.42
N LEU A 196 5.04 2.79 -1.93
CA LEU A 196 3.89 3.27 -1.17
C LEU A 196 4.30 3.90 0.16
N ILE A 197 5.21 3.27 0.92
CA ILE A 197 5.73 3.84 2.17
C ILE A 197 6.38 5.20 1.89
N TYR A 198 7.26 5.26 0.89
CA TYR A 198 7.97 6.49 0.54
C TYR A 198 7.01 7.59 0.07
N LEU A 199 6.02 7.25 -0.77
CA LEU A 199 4.99 8.19 -1.24
C LEU A 199 4.20 8.80 -0.08
N LEU A 200 3.72 7.96 0.84
CA LEU A 200 2.85 8.41 1.94
C LEU A 200 3.60 9.20 3.01
N THR A 201 4.90 9.03 3.09
CA THR A 201 5.78 9.70 4.07
C THR A 201 6.72 10.72 3.42
N HIS A 202 6.51 11.05 2.15
CA HIS A 202 7.42 11.81 1.30
C HIS A 202 7.92 13.11 1.98
N PRO A 203 9.23 13.41 1.90
CA PRO A 203 9.85 14.54 2.60
C PRO A 203 9.37 15.92 2.11
N SER A 204 8.78 16.02 0.92
CA SER A 204 8.18 17.29 0.45
C SER A 204 7.03 17.78 1.32
N TYR A 205 6.43 16.92 2.13
CA TYR A 205 5.39 17.28 3.09
C TYR A 205 6.04 17.60 4.44
N ILE A 206 6.32 18.87 4.70
CA ILE A 206 6.83 19.34 6.01
C ILE A 206 5.77 19.06 7.08
N ASN A 207 4.52 19.39 6.79
CA ASN A 207 3.37 19.14 7.64
C ASN A 207 2.30 18.39 6.83
N ASN A 208 1.40 17.67 7.50
CA ASN A 208 0.25 17.03 6.87
C ASN A 208 0.63 15.98 5.80
N LYS A 209 1.58 15.10 6.13
CA LYS A 209 1.93 13.97 5.27
C LYS A 209 0.69 13.14 4.93
N PRO A 210 0.61 12.54 3.72
CA PRO A 210 -0.52 11.70 3.32
C PRO A 210 -0.84 10.59 4.31
N ILE A 211 0.18 9.97 4.91
CA ILE A 211 0.02 8.91 5.93
C ILE A 211 -0.78 9.38 7.16
N VAL A 212 -0.62 10.64 7.59
CA VAL A 212 -1.34 11.17 8.76
C VAL A 212 -2.83 11.31 8.47
N GLU A 213 -3.19 11.80 7.29
CA GLU A 213 -4.56 11.88 6.81
C GLU A 213 -5.19 10.49 6.72
N LEU A 214 -4.49 9.53 6.12
CA LEU A 214 -4.92 8.15 5.98
C LEU A 214 -5.20 7.51 7.35
N ILE A 215 -4.28 7.60 8.31
CA ILE A 215 -4.48 7.08 9.68
C ILE A 215 -5.70 7.71 10.36
N LYS A 216 -5.92 8.99 10.15
CA LYS A 216 -7.08 9.70 10.71
C LYS A 216 -8.39 9.21 10.08
N ASN A 217 -8.41 8.98 8.78
CA ASN A 217 -9.58 8.56 8.05
C ASN A 217 -9.91 7.07 8.26
N ALA A 218 -8.91 6.19 8.32
CA ALA A 218 -9.07 4.76 8.61
C ALA A 218 -9.80 4.47 9.93
N LYS A 219 -9.81 5.40 10.87
CA LYS A 219 -10.51 5.28 12.16
C LYS A 219 -11.96 5.75 12.13
N LYS A 220 -12.39 6.37 11.05
CA LYS A 220 -13.78 6.80 10.92
C LYS A 220 -14.65 5.60 10.62
N SER A 221 -15.77 5.49 11.33
CA SER A 221 -16.78 4.50 10.97
C SER A 221 -17.31 4.79 9.57
N THR A 222 -17.24 3.79 8.70
CA THR A 222 -17.85 3.85 7.38
C THR A 222 -19.16 3.08 7.40
N CYS A 223 -20.19 3.60 6.75
CA CYS A 223 -21.43 2.89 6.51
C CYS A 223 -21.64 2.73 5.00
N ARG A 224 -22.10 1.55 4.61
CA ARG A 224 -22.59 1.33 3.25
C ARG A 224 -24.04 1.82 3.20
N ILE A 225 -24.30 2.79 2.33
CA ILE A 225 -25.66 3.24 2.05
C ILE A 225 -26.10 2.56 0.75
N GLU A 226 -27.19 1.82 0.81
CA GLU A 226 -27.80 1.17 -0.34
C GLU A 226 -29.16 1.83 -0.63
N ALA A 227 -29.28 2.42 -1.80
CA ALA A 227 -30.54 2.97 -2.27
C ALA A 227 -31.36 1.87 -2.96
N THR A 228 -32.27 1.23 -2.22
CA THR A 228 -33.15 0.21 -2.77
C THR A 228 -34.25 0.88 -3.58
N TYR A 229 -34.53 0.34 -4.78
CA TYR A 229 -35.55 0.83 -5.71
C TYR A 229 -35.33 2.25 -6.27
N ALA A 230 -34.13 2.81 -6.14
CA ALA A 230 -33.81 4.08 -6.77
C ALA A 230 -33.83 3.95 -8.29
N LYS A 231 -34.56 4.83 -8.97
CA LYS A 231 -34.53 4.89 -10.43
C LYS A 231 -33.14 5.26 -10.91
N TYR A 232 -32.72 4.71 -12.06
CA TYR A 232 -31.39 4.93 -12.64
C TYR A 232 -31.03 6.42 -12.83
N GLU A 233 -32.02 7.26 -13.11
CA GLU A 233 -31.89 8.72 -13.26
C GLU A 233 -31.31 9.42 -12.01
N PHE A 234 -31.41 8.81 -10.82
CA PHE A 234 -30.86 9.37 -9.58
C PHE A 234 -29.44 8.90 -9.27
N LYS A 235 -28.81 8.09 -10.15
CA LYS A 235 -27.46 7.53 -9.94
C LYS A 235 -26.40 8.59 -9.65
N ASP A 236 -26.42 9.69 -10.38
CA ASP A 236 -25.42 10.75 -10.24
C ASP A 236 -25.64 11.61 -8.98
N LEU A 237 -26.88 11.77 -8.55
CA LEU A 237 -27.23 12.44 -7.28
C LEU A 237 -26.79 11.61 -6.07
N LEU A 238 -26.76 10.28 -6.18
CA LEU A 238 -26.35 9.36 -5.11
C LEU A 238 -24.83 9.18 -5.01
N LYS A 239 -24.09 9.46 -6.09
CA LYS A 239 -22.62 9.38 -6.10
C LYS A 239 -21.92 10.56 -5.43
N ASN A 240 -22.58 11.69 -5.30
CA ASN A 240 -22.03 12.97 -4.82
C ASN A 240 -22.36 13.28 -3.35
N ARG A 241 -22.63 12.24 -2.55
CA ARG A 241 -22.89 12.39 -1.11
C ARG A 241 -21.96 11.58 -0.23
#